data_347001f0ca68b58692b7c4a4b09e532f
#
_entry.id   347001f0ca68b58692b7c4a4b09e532f
#
_cell.length_a   1.000
_cell.length_b   1.000
_cell.length_c   1.000
_cell.angle_alpha   90.00
_cell.angle_beta   90.00
_cell.angle_gamma   90.00
#
_symmetry.space_group_name_H-M   'P 1'
#
loop_
_entity.id
_entity.type
_entity.pdbx_description
1 polymer ?
#
loop_
_entity_poly.entity_id
_entity_poly.type
_entity_poly.pdbx_seq_one_letter_code
_entity_poly.pdbx_strand_id
1 'polypeptide(L)'
;MAKTEKALAYAEKQPSQKNYDEAATLVSSLSQEYEEYNDRLEKIKEAVPVDEAVTTAEKSKSKSDYQAAEKLVAAAPVGKEGFQQRLTTVQTAIVEKEKNEQLVASATAAVEKAEQEPTNEAYYNEAIKQIDALNSPNQALTKRVAVVKTQLDAHKEKQRKEAEAQKLAAEKAQKEQAEAAAKAQAEAEAQQAAQAPAEVETAAAEAPSGNALIKGSRNGIYHVPGSRYYNRTTNPVAWFSTVEEAEAAGYRAPKQ
;
A
#
# COMPACT_ATOMS: atom_id res chain seq x y z
N MET A 1 54.16 1.93 46.84
CA MET A 1 53.12 2.87 47.32
C MET A 1 52.36 3.50 46.14
N ALA A 2 52.91 4.49 45.40
CA ALA A 2 52.16 5.19 44.32
C ALA A 2 51.61 4.31 43.19
N LYS A 3 52.31 3.21 42.84
CA LYS A 3 51.86 2.27 41.82
C LYS A 3 50.72 1.36 42.34
N THR A 4 50.80 0.93 43.59
CA THR A 4 49.79 0.12 44.29
C THR A 4 48.50 0.93 44.43
N GLU A 5 48.60 2.18 44.86
CA GLU A 5 47.46 3.10 45.01
C GLU A 5 46.72 3.33 43.67
N LYS A 6 47.48 3.55 42.60
CA LYS A 6 46.87 3.65 41.25
C LYS A 6 46.15 2.38 40.79
N ALA A 7 46.70 1.21 41.08
CA ALA A 7 46.09 -0.06 40.72
C ALA A 7 44.80 -0.32 41.52
N LEU A 8 44.81 -0.05 42.81
CA LEU A 8 43.61 -0.14 43.65
C LEU A 8 42.53 0.83 43.18
N ALA A 9 42.86 2.10 42.98
CA ALA A 9 41.90 3.09 42.52
C ALA A 9 41.34 2.76 41.12
N TYR A 10 42.13 2.11 40.25
CA TYR A 10 41.67 1.65 38.96
C TYR A 10 40.72 0.44 39.08
N ALA A 11 41.10 -0.56 39.91
CA ALA A 11 40.28 -1.72 40.17
C ALA A 11 38.95 -1.39 40.87
N GLU A 12 38.93 -0.39 41.74
CA GLU A 12 37.69 0.14 42.37
C GLU A 12 36.72 0.74 41.33
N LYS A 13 37.23 1.39 40.30
CA LYS A 13 36.40 1.97 39.22
C LYS A 13 35.95 0.94 38.22
N GLN A 14 36.79 -0.06 37.96
CA GLN A 14 36.56 -1.15 37.00
C GLN A 14 36.88 -2.50 37.63
N PRO A 15 36.06 -2.98 38.57
CA PRO A 15 36.27 -4.27 39.24
C PRO A 15 36.08 -5.41 38.25
N SER A 16 37.17 -6.05 37.93
CA SER A 16 37.21 -7.29 37.14
C SER A 16 38.24 -8.24 37.77
N GLN A 17 38.14 -9.54 37.49
CA GLN A 17 39.10 -10.49 37.99
C GLN A 17 40.55 -10.07 37.68
N LYS A 18 40.80 -9.64 36.45
CA LYS A 18 42.12 -9.18 36.02
C LYS A 18 42.65 -8.00 36.85
N ASN A 19 41.80 -6.97 37.03
CA ASN A 19 42.22 -5.76 37.78
C ASN A 19 42.40 -6.04 39.26
N TYR A 20 41.57 -6.95 39.81
CA TYR A 20 41.76 -7.45 41.17
C TYR A 20 43.12 -8.18 41.33
N ASP A 21 43.45 -9.10 40.43
CA ASP A 21 44.72 -9.88 40.50
C ASP A 21 45.96 -8.97 40.39
N GLU A 22 45.88 -7.96 39.50
CA GLU A 22 46.94 -6.95 39.36
C GLU A 22 47.12 -6.14 40.63
N ALA A 23 46.04 -5.64 41.25
CA ALA A 23 46.06 -4.91 42.48
C ALA A 23 46.56 -5.77 43.68
N ALA A 24 46.04 -7.00 43.80
CA ALA A 24 46.43 -7.94 44.83
C ALA A 24 47.92 -8.27 44.78
N THR A 25 48.45 -8.49 43.56
CA THR A 25 49.89 -8.76 43.35
C THR A 25 50.76 -7.58 43.85
N LEU A 26 50.31 -6.33 43.57
CA LEU A 26 51.05 -5.16 44.03
C LEU A 26 50.96 -4.96 45.52
N VAL A 27 49.82 -5.19 46.15
CA VAL A 27 49.62 -5.13 47.59
C VAL A 27 50.50 -6.18 48.29
N SER A 28 50.51 -7.43 47.84
CA SER A 28 51.30 -8.51 48.41
C SER A 28 52.81 -8.31 48.26
N SER A 29 53.24 -7.46 47.34
CA SER A 29 54.67 -7.14 47.14
C SER A 29 55.20 -6.06 48.09
N LEU A 30 54.35 -5.45 48.93
CA LEU A 30 54.76 -4.45 49.88
C LEU A 30 55.53 -5.09 51.07
N SER A 31 56.49 -4.35 51.60
CA SER A 31 57.37 -4.80 52.70
C SER A 31 56.69 -4.89 54.06
N GLN A 32 55.49 -4.33 54.17
CA GLN A 32 54.64 -4.39 55.36
C GLN A 32 53.16 -4.44 54.94
N GLU A 33 52.30 -4.99 55.82
CA GLU A 33 50.87 -5.02 55.61
C GLU A 33 50.25 -3.64 55.84
N TYR A 34 49.28 -3.30 54.99
CA TYR A 34 48.46 -2.11 55.09
C TYR A 34 46.99 -2.57 55.11
N GLU A 35 46.35 -2.48 56.30
CA GLU A 35 44.97 -2.89 56.53
C GLU A 35 44.03 -2.19 55.57
N GLU A 36 44.22 -0.90 55.32
CA GLU A 36 43.43 -0.14 54.36
C GLU A 36 43.47 -0.71 52.94
N TYR A 37 44.63 -1.22 52.50
CA TYR A 37 44.73 -1.84 51.16
C TYR A 37 44.06 -3.19 51.09
N ASN A 38 44.10 -3.96 52.16
CA ASN A 38 43.40 -5.23 52.27
C ASN A 38 41.89 -5.05 52.26
N ASP A 39 41.34 -4.06 53.00
CA ASP A 39 39.92 -3.71 52.99
C ASP A 39 39.43 -3.28 51.59
N ARG A 40 40.26 -2.52 50.89
CA ARG A 40 39.94 -2.11 49.50
C ARG A 40 39.95 -3.29 48.55
N LEU A 41 40.94 -4.20 48.68
CA LEU A 41 40.97 -5.43 47.88
C LEU A 41 39.75 -6.32 48.13
N GLU A 42 39.28 -6.42 49.39
CA GLU A 42 38.09 -7.22 49.71
C GLU A 42 36.85 -6.67 49.03
N LYS A 43 36.65 -5.37 49.05
CA LYS A 43 35.56 -4.71 48.31
C LYS A 43 35.65 -4.88 46.79
N ILE A 44 36.87 -4.82 46.23
CA ILE A 44 37.08 -5.11 44.79
C ILE A 44 36.72 -6.55 44.46
N LYS A 45 37.16 -7.49 45.30
CA LYS A 45 36.89 -8.94 45.19
C LYS A 45 35.38 -9.23 45.21
N GLU A 46 34.65 -8.60 46.12
CA GLU A 46 33.18 -8.71 46.20
C GLU A 46 32.47 -8.16 44.95
N ALA A 47 33.09 -7.20 44.25
CA ALA A 47 32.56 -6.64 43.03
C ALA A 47 32.89 -7.44 41.75
N VAL A 48 33.81 -8.40 41.77
CA VAL A 48 34.15 -9.25 40.61
C VAL A 48 32.96 -10.05 40.11
N PRO A 49 32.13 -10.74 40.91
CA PRO A 49 30.93 -11.40 40.43
C PRO A 49 29.90 -10.45 39.79
N VAL A 50 29.90 -9.17 40.19
CA VAL A 50 29.05 -8.14 39.55
C VAL A 50 29.52 -7.88 38.13
N ASP A 51 30.85 -7.75 37.91
CA ASP A 51 31.43 -7.60 36.57
C ASP A 51 31.09 -8.81 35.66
N GLU A 52 31.17 -10.02 36.20
CA GLU A 52 30.81 -11.23 35.45
C GLU A 52 29.34 -11.24 35.03
N ALA A 53 28.43 -10.82 35.93
CA ALA A 53 27.01 -10.74 35.63
C ALA A 53 26.70 -9.66 34.57
N VAL A 54 27.34 -8.48 34.70
CA VAL A 54 27.21 -7.41 33.69
C VAL A 54 27.77 -7.88 32.35
N THR A 55 28.92 -8.54 32.33
CA THR A 55 29.50 -9.10 31.09
C THR A 55 28.62 -10.18 30.48
N THR A 56 27.94 -10.96 31.28
CA THR A 56 26.95 -11.94 30.81
C THR A 56 25.78 -11.26 30.14
N ALA A 57 25.22 -10.22 30.77
CA ALA A 57 24.15 -9.42 30.20
C ALA A 57 24.53 -8.72 28.88
N GLU A 58 25.77 -8.20 28.78
CA GLU A 58 26.32 -7.61 27.55
C GLU A 58 26.38 -8.59 26.38
N LYS A 59 26.76 -9.84 26.68
CA LYS A 59 26.86 -10.89 25.65
C LYS A 59 25.50 -11.41 25.21
N SER A 60 24.64 -11.73 26.18
CA SER A 60 23.32 -12.33 25.91
C SER A 60 22.32 -11.34 25.37
N LYS A 61 22.38 -10.10 25.80
CA LYS A 61 21.36 -9.08 25.58
C LYS A 61 19.96 -9.60 25.91
N SER A 62 19.87 -10.38 27.00
CA SER A 62 18.61 -10.93 27.48
C SER A 62 18.09 -10.12 28.67
N LYS A 63 16.77 -9.97 28.75
CA LYS A 63 16.12 -9.25 29.83
C LYS A 63 16.37 -9.91 31.20
N SER A 64 16.46 -11.24 31.26
CA SER A 64 16.72 -11.98 32.49
C SER A 64 18.11 -11.69 33.03
N ASP A 65 19.14 -11.74 32.17
CA ASP A 65 20.52 -11.49 32.59
C ASP A 65 20.73 -10.03 32.95
N TYR A 66 20.09 -9.10 32.24
CA TYR A 66 20.06 -7.69 32.60
C TYR A 66 19.50 -7.49 34.01
N GLN A 67 18.34 -8.08 34.33
CA GLN A 67 17.70 -7.95 35.64
C GLN A 67 18.54 -8.60 36.75
N ALA A 68 19.21 -9.71 36.48
CA ALA A 68 20.12 -10.35 37.41
C ALA A 68 21.33 -9.45 37.70
N ALA A 69 21.97 -8.90 36.68
CA ALA A 69 23.08 -7.97 36.79
C ALA A 69 22.66 -6.67 37.51
N GLU A 70 21.50 -6.10 37.21
CA GLU A 70 20.97 -4.87 37.84
C GLU A 70 20.85 -5.03 39.36
N LYS A 71 20.34 -6.18 39.84
CA LYS A 71 20.27 -6.48 41.29
C LYS A 71 21.63 -6.53 41.96
N LEU A 72 22.62 -7.13 41.29
CA LEU A 72 23.99 -7.21 41.82
C LEU A 72 24.67 -5.85 41.81
N VAL A 73 24.50 -5.05 40.75
CA VAL A 73 25.00 -3.68 40.65
C VAL A 73 24.44 -2.79 41.76
N ALA A 74 23.16 -2.96 42.11
CA ALA A 74 22.54 -2.19 43.21
C ALA A 74 23.25 -2.43 44.54
N ALA A 75 23.77 -3.63 44.79
CA ALA A 75 24.47 -4.03 46.00
C ALA A 75 26.01 -3.91 45.90
N ALA A 76 26.55 -3.53 44.74
CA ALA A 76 28.01 -3.48 44.52
C ALA A 76 28.70 -2.52 45.49
N PRO A 77 29.77 -2.96 46.15
CA PRO A 77 30.50 -2.13 47.11
C PRO A 77 31.38 -1.05 46.45
N VAL A 78 31.86 -1.31 45.21
CA VAL A 78 32.67 -0.44 44.37
C VAL A 78 32.30 -0.58 42.89
N GLY A 79 32.73 0.37 42.05
CA GLY A 79 32.51 0.33 40.58
C GLY A 79 31.10 0.55 40.10
N LYS A 80 30.19 0.92 40.97
CA LYS A 80 28.74 1.03 40.70
C LYS A 80 28.41 1.91 39.51
N GLU A 81 29.03 3.08 39.39
CA GLU A 81 28.78 4.00 38.26
C GLU A 81 29.20 3.37 36.91
N GLY A 82 30.37 2.72 36.86
CA GLY A 82 30.84 2.05 35.64
C GLY A 82 29.92 0.88 35.23
N PHE A 83 29.44 0.11 36.18
CA PHE A 83 28.46 -0.95 35.94
C PHE A 83 27.12 -0.40 35.45
N GLN A 84 26.62 0.69 36.03
CA GLN A 84 25.38 1.34 35.61
C GLN A 84 25.47 1.86 34.18
N GLN A 85 26.57 2.47 33.77
CA GLN A 85 26.80 2.91 32.40
C GLN A 85 26.77 1.74 31.40
N ARG A 86 27.41 0.62 31.76
CA ARG A 86 27.40 -0.62 30.95
C ARG A 86 25.98 -1.19 30.85
N LEU A 87 25.24 -1.28 31.97
CA LEU A 87 23.86 -1.75 31.97
C LEU A 87 22.92 -0.84 31.14
N THR A 88 23.11 0.46 31.15
CA THR A 88 22.35 1.38 30.30
C THR A 88 22.55 1.03 28.81
N THR A 89 23.77 0.71 28.41
CA THR A 89 24.06 0.27 27.03
C THR A 89 23.38 -1.06 26.71
N VAL A 90 23.40 -2.01 27.66
CA VAL A 90 22.71 -3.31 27.51
C VAL A 90 21.21 -3.11 27.38
N GLN A 91 20.61 -2.26 28.21
CA GLN A 91 19.18 -1.96 28.16
C GLN A 91 18.76 -1.39 26.79
N THR A 92 19.54 -0.44 26.27
CA THR A 92 19.30 0.11 24.92
C THR A 92 19.35 -0.98 23.86
N ALA A 93 20.36 -1.86 23.92
CA ALA A 93 20.49 -2.98 22.97
C ALA A 93 19.36 -4.00 23.07
N ILE A 94 18.82 -4.26 24.28
CA ILE A 94 17.64 -5.12 24.48
C ILE A 94 16.41 -4.49 23.82
N VAL A 95 16.14 -3.21 24.06
CA VAL A 95 14.99 -2.49 23.48
C VAL A 95 15.05 -2.48 21.95
N GLU A 96 16.24 -2.22 21.40
CA GLU A 96 16.45 -2.25 19.94
C GLU A 96 16.24 -3.66 19.37
N LYS A 97 16.70 -4.69 20.05
CA LYS A 97 16.49 -6.09 19.66
C LYS A 97 15.01 -6.45 19.66
N GLU A 98 14.30 -6.16 20.76
CA GLU A 98 12.85 -6.42 20.88
C GLU A 98 12.05 -5.69 19.78
N LYS A 99 12.39 -4.43 19.53
CA LYS A 99 11.78 -3.64 18.43
C LYS A 99 12.00 -4.29 17.06
N ASN A 100 13.24 -4.74 16.80
CA ASN A 100 13.55 -5.41 15.53
C ASN A 100 12.83 -6.74 15.38
N GLU A 101 12.73 -7.53 16.46
CA GLU A 101 11.96 -8.78 16.47
C GLU A 101 10.47 -8.54 16.19
N GLN A 102 9.88 -7.47 16.75
CA GLN A 102 8.51 -7.07 16.47
C GLN A 102 8.30 -6.66 15.00
N LEU A 103 9.24 -5.90 14.42
CA LEU A 103 9.19 -5.53 12.99
C LEU A 103 9.25 -6.78 12.10
N VAL A 104 10.16 -7.72 12.39
CA VAL A 104 10.26 -8.99 11.65
C VAL A 104 9.00 -9.82 11.79
N ALA A 105 8.42 -9.92 12.99
CA ALA A 105 7.16 -10.63 13.22
C ALA A 105 6.00 -10.01 12.43
N SER A 106 5.89 -8.68 12.43
CA SER A 106 4.86 -7.95 11.66
C SER A 106 5.01 -8.15 10.16
N ALA A 107 6.24 -8.07 9.64
CA ALA A 107 6.52 -8.31 8.23
C ALA A 107 6.23 -9.78 7.84
N THR A 108 6.56 -10.73 8.72
CA THR A 108 6.26 -12.14 8.50
C THR A 108 4.75 -12.38 8.41
N ALA A 109 3.98 -11.86 9.36
CA ALA A 109 2.52 -11.98 9.35
C ALA A 109 1.87 -11.34 8.11
N ALA A 110 2.38 -10.18 7.66
CA ALA A 110 1.89 -9.54 6.45
C ALA A 110 2.19 -10.37 5.19
N VAL A 111 3.37 -10.98 5.10
CA VAL A 111 3.73 -11.88 3.99
C VAL A 111 2.85 -13.14 4.00
N GLU A 112 2.65 -13.77 5.16
CA GLU A 112 1.77 -14.94 5.30
C GLU A 112 0.35 -14.64 4.85
N LYS A 113 -0.18 -13.48 5.19
CA LYS A 113 -1.50 -13.04 4.74
C LYS A 113 -1.55 -12.83 3.23
N ALA A 114 -0.51 -12.26 2.63
CA ALA A 114 -0.41 -12.11 1.19
C ALA A 114 -0.29 -13.46 0.45
N GLU A 115 0.37 -14.45 1.05
CA GLU A 115 0.47 -15.82 0.52
C GLU A 115 -0.87 -16.57 0.57
N GLN A 116 -1.68 -16.33 1.60
CA GLN A 116 -3.02 -16.92 1.72
C GLN A 116 -3.99 -16.37 0.66
N GLU A 117 -3.85 -15.10 0.30
CA GLU A 117 -4.67 -14.42 -0.71
C GLU A 117 -3.79 -13.74 -1.77
N PRO A 118 -3.11 -14.50 -2.64
CA PRO A 118 -2.07 -13.98 -3.52
C PRO A 118 -2.59 -13.08 -4.65
N THR A 119 -3.91 -13.03 -4.84
CA THR A 119 -4.56 -12.13 -5.80
C THR A 119 -5.03 -10.81 -5.17
N ASN A 120 -4.86 -10.66 -3.85
CA ASN A 120 -5.25 -9.47 -3.12
C ASN A 120 -4.09 -8.45 -3.11
N GLU A 121 -4.21 -7.43 -3.95
CA GLU A 121 -3.19 -6.38 -4.09
C GLU A 121 -2.93 -5.59 -2.80
N ALA A 122 -3.95 -5.41 -1.96
CA ALA A 122 -3.80 -4.68 -0.70
C ALA A 122 -2.90 -5.45 0.28
N TYR A 123 -3.02 -6.78 0.35
CA TYR A 123 -2.15 -7.62 1.19
C TYR A 123 -0.73 -7.68 0.66
N TYR A 124 -0.54 -7.75 -0.66
CA TYR A 124 0.77 -7.65 -1.28
C TYR A 124 1.45 -6.31 -0.93
N ASN A 125 0.76 -5.20 -1.08
CA ASN A 125 1.29 -3.87 -0.79
C ASN A 125 1.62 -3.69 0.70
N GLU A 126 0.79 -4.22 1.60
CA GLU A 126 1.08 -4.20 3.04
C GLU A 126 2.31 -5.05 3.38
N ALA A 127 2.48 -6.23 2.76
CA ALA A 127 3.66 -7.06 2.94
C ALA A 127 4.95 -6.34 2.49
N ILE A 128 4.94 -5.67 1.33
CA ILE A 128 6.06 -4.83 0.86
C ILE A 128 6.37 -3.74 1.88
N LYS A 129 5.37 -2.99 2.31
CA LYS A 129 5.53 -1.90 3.28
C LYS A 129 6.16 -2.37 4.60
N GLN A 130 5.74 -3.53 5.11
CA GLN A 130 6.30 -4.10 6.33
C GLN A 130 7.73 -4.61 6.14
N ILE A 131 8.08 -5.16 4.96
CA ILE A 131 9.45 -5.55 4.63
C ILE A 131 10.36 -4.32 4.52
N ASP A 132 9.90 -3.26 3.88
CA ASP A 132 10.66 -2.01 3.73
C ASP A 132 10.89 -1.27 5.06
N ALA A 133 10.04 -1.52 6.05
CA ALA A 133 10.19 -0.98 7.41
C ALA A 133 11.23 -1.72 8.26
N LEU A 134 11.80 -2.84 7.79
CA LEU A 134 12.82 -3.58 8.52
C LEU A 134 14.14 -2.81 8.59
N ASN A 135 14.80 -2.86 9.75
CA ASN A 135 16.10 -2.23 9.95
C ASN A 135 17.23 -2.89 9.13
N SER A 136 17.02 -4.11 8.67
CA SER A 136 17.98 -4.87 7.85
C SER A 136 17.23 -5.69 6.79
N PRO A 137 17.81 -5.86 5.59
CA PRO A 137 17.20 -6.66 4.54
C PRO A 137 16.91 -8.11 4.97
N ASN A 138 15.68 -8.56 4.78
CA ASN A 138 15.29 -9.94 5.04
C ASN A 138 15.06 -10.67 3.71
N GLN A 139 16.11 -11.32 3.19
CA GLN A 139 16.06 -12.03 1.91
C GLN A 139 15.00 -13.13 1.85
N ALA A 140 14.71 -13.78 2.99
CA ALA A 140 13.69 -14.83 3.03
C ALA A 140 12.30 -14.26 2.76
N LEU A 141 11.92 -13.18 3.44
CA LEU A 141 10.64 -12.50 3.22
C LEU A 141 10.56 -11.87 1.83
N THR A 142 11.65 -11.26 1.35
CA THR A 142 11.70 -10.69 -0.01
C THR A 142 11.46 -11.74 -1.08
N LYS A 143 12.04 -12.94 -0.95
CA LYS A 143 11.79 -14.05 -1.88
C LYS A 143 10.33 -14.52 -1.83
N ARG A 144 9.77 -14.66 -0.64
CA ARG A 144 8.36 -15.09 -0.47
C ARG A 144 7.39 -14.11 -1.13
N VAL A 145 7.56 -12.81 -0.88
CA VAL A 145 6.68 -11.81 -1.47
C VAL A 145 6.86 -11.67 -3.00
N ALA A 146 8.03 -11.99 -3.55
CA ALA A 146 8.25 -12.03 -4.99
C ALA A 146 7.42 -13.14 -5.67
N VAL A 147 7.20 -14.27 -5.01
CA VAL A 147 6.29 -15.33 -5.48
C VAL A 147 4.85 -14.82 -5.52
N VAL A 148 4.40 -14.14 -4.46
CA VAL A 148 3.07 -13.50 -4.40
C VAL A 148 2.90 -12.51 -5.56
N LYS A 149 3.93 -11.69 -5.83
CA LYS A 149 3.91 -10.76 -6.96
C LYS A 149 3.66 -11.46 -8.29
N THR A 150 4.35 -12.55 -8.53
CA THR A 150 4.18 -13.33 -9.78
C THR A 150 2.73 -13.83 -9.94
N GLN A 151 2.11 -14.32 -8.86
CA GLN A 151 0.74 -14.80 -8.86
C GLN A 151 -0.27 -13.65 -9.06
N LEU A 152 -0.04 -12.51 -8.41
CA LEU A 152 -0.85 -11.29 -8.57
C LEU A 152 -0.80 -10.77 -10.01
N ASP A 153 0.40 -10.69 -10.58
CA ASP A 153 0.60 -10.21 -11.96
C ASP A 153 -0.09 -11.16 -12.98
N ALA A 154 0.03 -12.47 -12.78
CA ALA A 154 -0.65 -13.47 -13.62
C ALA A 154 -2.19 -13.35 -13.52
N HIS A 155 -2.72 -13.10 -12.31
CA HIS A 155 -4.14 -12.88 -12.11
C HIS A 155 -4.64 -11.62 -12.82
N LYS A 156 -3.92 -10.50 -12.67
CA LYS A 156 -4.24 -9.23 -13.36
C LYS A 156 -4.21 -9.39 -14.90
N GLU A 157 -3.22 -10.09 -15.40
CA GLU A 157 -3.11 -10.36 -16.84
C GLU A 157 -4.28 -11.22 -17.36
N LYS A 158 -4.70 -12.23 -16.58
CA LYS A 158 -5.88 -13.04 -16.91
C LYS A 158 -7.15 -12.18 -16.94
N GLN A 159 -7.39 -11.36 -15.92
CA GLN A 159 -8.54 -10.44 -15.86
C GLN A 159 -8.55 -9.46 -17.04
N ARG A 160 -7.39 -8.91 -17.40
CA ARG A 160 -7.25 -8.03 -18.56
C ARG A 160 -7.67 -8.71 -19.85
N LYS A 161 -7.17 -9.93 -20.09
CA LYS A 161 -7.53 -10.72 -21.29
C LYS A 161 -9.01 -11.08 -21.33
N GLU A 162 -9.59 -11.44 -20.19
CA GLU A 162 -11.02 -11.75 -20.08
C GLU A 162 -11.88 -10.50 -20.38
N ALA A 163 -11.51 -9.35 -19.82
CA ALA A 163 -12.20 -8.10 -20.08
C ALA A 163 -12.10 -7.66 -21.55
N GLU A 164 -10.94 -7.84 -22.17
CA GLU A 164 -10.72 -7.55 -23.59
C GLU A 164 -11.55 -8.49 -24.49
N ALA A 165 -11.56 -9.77 -24.16
CA ALA A 165 -12.38 -10.76 -24.88
C ALA A 165 -13.89 -10.47 -24.76
N GLN A 166 -14.36 -10.08 -23.57
CA GLN A 166 -15.76 -9.67 -23.35
C GLN A 166 -16.12 -8.44 -24.16
N LYS A 167 -15.23 -7.44 -24.19
CA LYS A 167 -15.43 -6.21 -24.97
C LYS A 167 -15.52 -6.52 -26.47
N LEU A 168 -14.63 -7.35 -26.99
CA LEU A 168 -14.65 -7.76 -28.39
C LEU A 168 -15.91 -8.57 -28.76
N ALA A 169 -16.35 -9.47 -27.87
CA ALA A 169 -17.57 -10.24 -28.05
C ALA A 169 -18.82 -9.33 -28.05
N ALA A 170 -18.86 -8.35 -27.15
CA ALA A 170 -19.95 -7.37 -27.11
C ALA A 170 -20.01 -6.49 -28.37
N GLU A 171 -18.87 -6.04 -28.86
CA GLU A 171 -18.76 -5.26 -30.09
C GLU A 171 -19.22 -6.07 -31.32
N LYS A 172 -18.80 -7.34 -31.40
CA LYS A 172 -19.24 -8.26 -32.45
C LYS A 172 -20.74 -8.50 -32.41
N ALA A 173 -21.31 -8.74 -31.23
CA ALA A 173 -22.76 -8.93 -31.07
C ALA A 173 -23.56 -7.69 -31.46
N GLN A 174 -23.09 -6.49 -31.11
CA GLN A 174 -23.71 -5.24 -31.51
C GLN A 174 -23.68 -5.05 -33.03
N LYS A 175 -22.57 -5.40 -33.69
CA LYS A 175 -22.46 -5.33 -35.15
C LYS A 175 -23.40 -6.32 -35.85
N GLU A 176 -23.47 -7.56 -35.37
CA GLU A 176 -24.40 -8.55 -35.90
C GLU A 176 -25.86 -8.14 -35.70
N GLN A 177 -26.22 -7.55 -34.56
CA GLN A 177 -27.58 -7.02 -34.35
C GLN A 177 -27.89 -5.83 -35.26
N ALA A 178 -26.94 -4.92 -35.48
CA ALA A 178 -27.13 -3.82 -36.40
C ALA A 178 -27.30 -4.27 -37.86
N GLU A 179 -26.51 -5.26 -38.29
CA GLU A 179 -26.65 -5.85 -39.64
C GLU A 179 -27.97 -6.60 -39.80
N ALA A 180 -28.41 -7.35 -38.77
CA ALA A 180 -29.70 -8.03 -38.78
C ALA A 180 -30.88 -7.04 -38.82
N ALA A 181 -30.80 -5.96 -38.06
CA ALA A 181 -31.82 -4.89 -38.06
C ALA A 181 -31.88 -4.16 -39.43
N ALA A 182 -30.74 -3.86 -40.03
CA ALA A 182 -30.67 -3.21 -41.35
C ALA A 182 -31.25 -4.15 -42.46
N LYS A 183 -30.98 -5.46 -42.38
CA LYS A 183 -31.53 -6.43 -43.29
C LYS A 183 -33.04 -6.57 -43.12
N ALA A 184 -33.55 -6.65 -41.91
CA ALA A 184 -34.98 -6.68 -41.63
C ALA A 184 -35.73 -5.42 -42.15
N GLN A 185 -35.11 -4.24 -42.00
CA GLN A 185 -35.65 -2.99 -42.54
C GLN A 185 -35.69 -3.01 -44.08
N ALA A 186 -34.62 -3.46 -44.72
CA ALA A 186 -34.59 -3.55 -46.19
C ALA A 186 -35.63 -4.58 -46.74
N GLU A 187 -35.84 -5.70 -46.06
CA GLU A 187 -36.86 -6.67 -46.42
C GLU A 187 -38.29 -6.11 -46.21
N ALA A 188 -38.51 -5.35 -45.14
CA ALA A 188 -39.81 -4.69 -44.90
C ALA A 188 -40.12 -3.61 -45.95
N GLU A 189 -39.12 -2.80 -46.33
CA GLU A 189 -39.27 -1.80 -47.41
C GLU A 189 -39.53 -2.48 -48.79
N ALA A 190 -38.85 -3.60 -49.07
CA ALA A 190 -39.10 -4.35 -50.31
C ALA A 190 -40.51 -4.94 -50.36
N GLN A 191 -41.04 -5.44 -49.23
CA GLN A 191 -42.39 -5.97 -49.13
C GLN A 191 -43.47 -4.86 -49.27
N GLN A 192 -43.20 -3.67 -48.74
CA GLN A 192 -44.09 -2.51 -48.94
C GLN A 192 -44.10 -2.03 -50.38
N ALA A 193 -42.94 -2.02 -51.06
CA ALA A 193 -42.86 -1.65 -52.45
C ALA A 193 -43.59 -2.67 -53.38
N ALA A 194 -43.63 -3.96 -53.00
CA ALA A 194 -44.30 -5.03 -53.74
C ALA A 194 -45.84 -5.04 -53.54
N GLN A 195 -46.37 -4.36 -52.52
CA GLN A 195 -47.81 -4.27 -52.20
C GLN A 195 -48.44 -2.97 -52.61
N ALA A 196 -47.76 -2.08 -53.34
CA ALA A 196 -48.38 -0.89 -53.93
C ALA A 196 -49.36 -1.29 -55.06
N PRO A 197 -50.67 -1.00 -54.96
CA PRO A 197 -51.61 -1.31 -56.02
C PRO A 197 -51.28 -0.44 -57.24
N ALA A 198 -51.30 -1.06 -58.41
CA ALA A 198 -51.35 -0.35 -59.69
C ALA A 198 -52.70 0.35 -59.81
N GLU A 199 -52.77 1.66 -59.56
CA GLU A 199 -53.94 2.47 -59.90
C GLU A 199 -53.58 3.48 -60.99
N VAL A 200 -54.10 3.13 -62.13
CA VAL A 200 -54.82 3.84 -63.17
C VAL A 200 -54.63 5.38 -63.20
N GLU A 201 -54.04 5.76 -64.31
CA GLU A 201 -54.04 7.12 -64.89
C GLU A 201 -55.46 7.64 -64.97
N THR A 202 -55.76 8.79 -64.35
CA THR A 202 -56.63 9.84 -64.99
C THR A 202 -56.43 11.21 -64.34
N ALA A 203 -56.21 12.16 -65.23
CA ALA A 203 -56.59 13.58 -65.22
C ALA A 203 -55.75 14.55 -64.35
N ALA A 204 -55.12 15.41 -65.12
CA ALA A 204 -54.53 16.68 -64.75
C ALA A 204 -55.46 17.55 -63.89
N ALA A 205 -54.97 18.04 -62.81
CA ALA A 205 -55.32 19.34 -62.20
C ALA A 205 -54.10 19.89 -61.46
N GLU A 206 -53.80 21.10 -61.71
CA GLU A 206 -52.79 22.03 -61.26
C GLU A 206 -52.13 21.79 -59.93
N ALA A 207 -50.84 21.85 -59.95
CA ALA A 207 -49.95 21.85 -58.73
C ALA A 207 -50.21 23.10 -57.88
N PRO A 208 -50.44 22.94 -56.56
CA PRO A 208 -50.02 23.95 -55.62
C PRO A 208 -48.55 23.71 -55.24
N SER A 209 -47.81 24.73 -55.52
CA SER A 209 -46.40 24.93 -55.12
C SER A 209 -46.10 24.48 -53.71
N GLY A 210 -45.15 23.54 -53.58
CA GLY A 210 -44.17 23.52 -52.48
C GLY A 210 -44.70 23.32 -51.07
N ASN A 211 -45.03 22.11 -50.67
CA ASN A 211 -45.06 21.74 -49.22
C ASN A 211 -43.64 21.55 -48.69
N ALA A 212 -42.97 22.66 -48.38
CA ALA A 212 -41.76 22.58 -47.60
C ALA A 212 -42.13 22.18 -46.15
N LEU A 213 -41.85 20.97 -45.75
CA LEU A 213 -42.17 20.42 -44.44
C LEU A 213 -41.50 21.21 -43.30
N ILE A 214 -42.27 21.51 -42.27
CA ILE A 214 -41.81 22.20 -41.05
C ILE A 214 -41.07 21.19 -40.17
N LYS A 215 -39.86 21.54 -39.73
CA LYS A 215 -39.00 20.68 -38.88
C LYS A 215 -39.25 20.91 -37.40
N GLY A 216 -39.55 19.87 -36.64
CA GLY A 216 -39.61 19.89 -35.18
C GLY A 216 -38.28 19.48 -34.56
N SER A 217 -37.68 20.29 -33.70
CA SER A 217 -36.44 20.02 -32.99
C SER A 217 -36.71 19.33 -31.67
N ARG A 218 -35.70 18.67 -31.11
CA ARG A 218 -35.75 18.00 -29.78
C ARG A 218 -36.14 18.94 -28.63
N ASN A 219 -35.95 20.24 -28.81
CA ASN A 219 -36.26 21.25 -27.80
C ASN A 219 -37.71 21.76 -27.90
N GLY A 220 -38.59 21.08 -28.66
CA GLY A 220 -39.97 21.47 -28.84
C GLY A 220 -40.16 22.79 -29.62
N ILE A 221 -39.20 23.08 -30.53
CA ILE A 221 -39.26 24.30 -31.37
C ILE A 221 -39.45 23.85 -32.81
N TYR A 222 -40.44 24.44 -33.51
CA TYR A 222 -40.62 24.23 -34.93
C TYR A 222 -39.83 25.24 -35.78
N HIS A 223 -39.37 24.84 -36.95
CA HIS A 223 -38.62 25.66 -37.87
C HIS A 223 -39.28 25.58 -39.26
N VAL A 224 -39.80 26.69 -39.76
CA VAL A 224 -40.39 26.78 -41.07
C VAL A 224 -39.30 26.93 -42.15
N PRO A 225 -39.51 26.43 -43.36
CA PRO A 225 -38.59 26.62 -44.48
C PRO A 225 -38.25 28.10 -44.69
N GLY A 226 -36.98 28.40 -44.94
CA GLY A 226 -36.49 29.77 -45.08
C GLY A 226 -36.16 30.48 -43.76
N SER A 227 -36.50 29.93 -42.60
CA SER A 227 -36.11 30.51 -41.32
C SER A 227 -34.60 30.30 -41.01
N ARG A 228 -34.05 31.20 -40.20
CA ARG A 228 -32.61 31.25 -39.86
C ARG A 228 -32.02 29.89 -39.38
N TYR A 229 -32.82 29.07 -38.73
CA TYR A 229 -32.38 27.81 -38.13
C TYR A 229 -32.88 26.58 -38.88
N TYR A 230 -33.67 26.70 -39.93
CA TYR A 230 -34.22 25.57 -40.68
C TYR A 230 -33.13 24.65 -41.24
N ASN A 231 -32.10 25.24 -41.90
CA ASN A 231 -30.98 24.46 -42.45
C ASN A 231 -30.00 23.93 -41.38
N ARG A 232 -30.05 24.51 -40.19
CA ARG A 232 -29.21 24.05 -39.03
C ARG A 232 -29.86 22.91 -38.29
N THR A 233 -31.17 22.69 -38.44
CA THR A 233 -31.86 21.54 -37.87
C THR A 233 -31.66 20.34 -38.81
N THR A 234 -30.54 19.63 -38.60
CA THR A 234 -30.13 18.51 -39.44
C THR A 234 -30.78 17.17 -39.04
N ASN A 235 -31.20 17.04 -37.77
CA ASN A 235 -31.88 15.86 -37.23
C ASN A 235 -33.20 16.27 -36.56
N PRO A 236 -34.25 16.60 -37.34
CA PRO A 236 -35.58 16.87 -36.79
C PRO A 236 -36.16 15.58 -36.19
N VAL A 237 -36.88 15.72 -35.08
CA VAL A 237 -37.59 14.61 -34.42
C VAL A 237 -39.04 14.49 -34.84
N ALA A 238 -39.57 15.49 -35.53
CA ALA A 238 -40.91 15.52 -36.13
C ALA A 238 -40.92 16.37 -37.38
N TRP A 239 -41.88 16.12 -38.27
CA TRP A 239 -42.14 16.86 -39.47
C TRP A 239 -43.61 17.21 -39.51
N PHE A 240 -43.96 18.43 -39.88
CA PHE A 240 -45.31 18.93 -39.93
C PHE A 240 -45.59 19.61 -41.27
N SER A 241 -46.82 19.48 -41.75
CA SER A 241 -47.24 20.12 -43.02
C SER A 241 -47.63 21.57 -42.82
N THR A 242 -48.13 21.93 -41.63
CA THR A 242 -48.52 23.29 -41.28
C THR A 242 -48.00 23.72 -39.90
N VAL A 243 -48.04 25.06 -39.66
CA VAL A 243 -47.64 25.61 -38.35
C VAL A 243 -48.64 25.20 -37.27
N GLU A 244 -49.94 25.16 -37.61
CA GLU A 244 -51.01 24.75 -36.71
C GLU A 244 -50.83 23.28 -36.24
N GLU A 245 -50.40 22.40 -37.14
CA GLU A 245 -50.09 21.01 -36.82
C GLU A 245 -48.92 20.91 -35.84
N ALA A 246 -47.87 21.70 -36.05
CA ALA A 246 -46.73 21.75 -35.15
C ALA A 246 -47.11 22.28 -33.76
N GLU A 247 -47.96 23.34 -33.69
CA GLU A 247 -48.43 23.89 -32.42
C GLU A 247 -49.39 22.95 -31.71
N ALA A 248 -50.29 22.28 -32.44
CA ALA A 248 -51.15 21.23 -31.88
C ALA A 248 -50.36 20.05 -31.31
N ALA A 249 -49.19 19.72 -31.86
CA ALA A 249 -48.25 18.73 -31.37
C ALA A 249 -47.36 19.22 -30.20
N GLY A 250 -47.60 20.47 -29.73
CA GLY A 250 -46.89 21.04 -28.57
C GLY A 250 -45.54 21.71 -28.88
N TYR A 251 -45.26 21.93 -30.19
CA TYR A 251 -44.08 22.70 -30.61
C TYR A 251 -44.37 24.19 -30.61
N ARG A 252 -43.35 24.98 -30.30
CA ARG A 252 -43.46 26.46 -30.24
C ARG A 252 -42.56 27.14 -31.28
N ALA A 253 -42.88 28.35 -31.64
CA ALA A 253 -42.03 29.18 -32.48
C ALA A 253 -40.66 29.47 -31.83
N PRO A 254 -39.59 29.63 -32.61
CA PRO A 254 -38.30 30.10 -32.09
C PRO A 254 -38.46 31.52 -31.51
N LYS A 255 -37.83 31.77 -30.36
CA LYS A 255 -37.75 33.15 -29.82
C LYS A 255 -36.90 33.99 -30.76
N GLN A 256 -37.42 35.15 -31.12
CA GLN A 256 -36.70 36.16 -31.89
C GLN A 256 -35.50 36.71 -31.12
#